data_236d336db24306a7272567c768f452e5
#
_entry.id   236d336db24306a7272567c768f452e5
#
_cell.length_a   1.000
_cell.length_b   1.000
_cell.length_c   1.000
_cell.angle_alpha   90.00
_cell.angle_beta   90.00
_cell.angle_gamma   90.00
#
_symmetry.space_group_name_H-M   'P 1'
#
loop_
_entity.id
_entity.type
_entity.pdbx_description
1 polymer ?
#
loop_
_entity_poly.entity_id
_entity_poly.type
_entity_poly.pdbx_seq_one_letter_code
_entity_poly.pdbx_strand_id
1 'polypeptide(L)'
;AIHIAWHALSLWWFDELDGRGTNNLYQNLNEHIDTMRYVALTNKPVEANVPHHFAFRGCDDVTYILSEVLAAKMAKKCGVTSFILQNMLNTPRSTWGIQDIAKSRVVLKLVKELEDKNFRVIFQTRAGLDYFKPDIEKAKVQLASVTAMMDDIDPYNVYNPEIIHVVSYSEALYLATPEIINDSIKITRTSLRKYRQRKKELQIIERAEEK
;
A
#
# COMPACT_ATOMS: atom_id res chain seq x y z
N ALA A 1 25.15 -10.93 -7.49
CA ALA A 1 23.93 -11.10 -6.68
C ALA A 1 23.07 -9.84 -6.83
N ILE A 2 21.76 -10.01 -7.01
CA ILE A 2 20.83 -8.89 -7.07
C ILE A 2 20.53 -8.47 -5.62
N HIS A 3 20.83 -7.22 -5.27
CA HIS A 3 20.49 -6.65 -3.97
C HIS A 3 19.07 -6.11 -4.01
N ILE A 4 18.09 -6.93 -3.62
CA ILE A 4 16.71 -6.46 -3.44
C ILE A 4 16.54 -5.82 -2.06
N ALA A 5 15.69 -4.78 -2.00
CA ALA A 5 15.43 -4.07 -0.75
C ALA A 5 14.49 -4.88 0.17
N TRP A 6 13.46 -5.49 -0.38
CA TRP A 6 12.50 -6.34 0.30
C TRP A 6 11.89 -7.37 -0.64
N HIS A 7 11.17 -8.35 -0.09
CA HIS A 7 10.41 -9.35 -0.85
C HIS A 7 8.93 -9.01 -0.83
N ALA A 8 8.25 -9.10 -1.99
CA ALA A 8 6.82 -8.94 -2.10
C ALA A 8 6.15 -10.30 -2.34
N LEU A 9 5.12 -10.62 -1.55
CA LEU A 9 4.37 -11.87 -1.63
C LEU A 9 2.89 -11.59 -1.79
N SER A 10 2.22 -12.39 -2.61
CA SER A 10 0.80 -12.20 -2.95
C SER A 10 -0.15 -13.06 -2.14
N LEU A 11 0.34 -14.00 -1.34
CA LEU A 11 -0.39 -14.90 -0.46
C LEU A 11 -1.52 -15.65 -1.16
N TRP A 12 -2.77 -15.18 -1.06
CA TRP A 12 -3.96 -15.82 -1.60
C TRP A 12 -4.10 -15.72 -3.13
N TRP A 13 -3.12 -15.15 -3.82
CA TRP A 13 -3.20 -14.84 -5.25
C TRP A 13 -2.13 -15.57 -6.04
N PHE A 14 -2.31 -15.67 -7.35
CA PHE A 14 -1.49 -16.45 -8.29
C PHE A 14 -1.65 -17.96 -8.10
N ASP A 15 -2.88 -18.40 -7.93
CA ASP A 15 -3.27 -19.80 -7.84
C ASP A 15 -4.36 -20.15 -8.86
N GLU A 16 -4.99 -21.32 -8.71
CA GLU A 16 -6.06 -21.78 -9.59
C GLU A 16 -7.34 -20.93 -9.49
N LEU A 17 -7.60 -20.30 -8.32
CA LEU A 17 -8.81 -19.51 -8.10
C LEU A 17 -8.82 -18.23 -8.93
N ASP A 18 -7.66 -17.61 -9.12
CA ASP A 18 -7.54 -16.43 -9.96
C ASP A 18 -6.98 -16.71 -11.37
N GLY A 19 -6.77 -17.98 -11.70
CA GLY A 19 -6.36 -18.45 -13.02
C GLY A 19 -4.93 -18.10 -13.41
N ARG A 20 -4.09 -17.69 -12.45
CA ARG A 20 -2.71 -17.26 -12.70
C ARG A 20 -1.65 -18.27 -12.23
N GLY A 21 -2.06 -19.34 -11.60
CA GLY A 21 -1.20 -20.42 -11.14
C GLY A 21 -1.91 -21.76 -11.20
N THR A 22 -1.17 -22.85 -11.00
CA THR A 22 -1.67 -24.22 -11.03
C THR A 22 -1.96 -24.81 -9.65
N ASN A 23 -1.45 -24.17 -8.61
CA ASN A 23 -1.63 -24.61 -7.24
C ASN A 23 -3.05 -24.30 -6.74
N ASN A 24 -3.63 -25.18 -5.96
CA ASN A 24 -4.80 -24.79 -5.18
C ASN A 24 -4.39 -23.85 -4.03
N LEU A 25 -5.38 -23.20 -3.42
CA LEU A 25 -5.15 -22.21 -2.37
C LEU A 25 -4.31 -22.74 -1.19
N TYR A 26 -4.54 -23.99 -0.78
CA TYR A 26 -3.79 -24.58 0.33
C TYR A 26 -2.30 -24.78 -0.02
N GLN A 27 -2.02 -25.29 -1.20
CA GLN A 27 -0.65 -25.45 -1.70
C GLN A 27 0.03 -24.10 -1.83
N ASN A 28 -0.64 -23.11 -2.42
CA ASN A 28 -0.13 -21.76 -2.60
C ASN A 28 0.22 -21.10 -1.26
N LEU A 29 -0.67 -21.20 -0.27
CA LEU A 29 -0.41 -20.64 1.07
C LEU A 29 0.78 -21.31 1.75
N ASN A 30 0.94 -22.64 1.63
CA ASN A 30 2.09 -23.32 2.20
C ASN A 30 3.41 -22.88 1.56
N GLU A 31 3.45 -22.74 0.23
CA GLU A 31 4.63 -22.22 -0.49
C GLU A 31 4.98 -20.79 -0.04
N HIS A 32 3.97 -19.93 0.16
CA HIS A 32 4.19 -18.57 0.67
C HIS A 32 4.70 -18.56 2.12
N ILE A 33 4.19 -19.46 2.97
CA ILE A 33 4.65 -19.63 4.36
C ILE A 33 6.12 -20.06 4.37
N ASP A 34 6.49 -21.05 3.56
CA ASP A 34 7.86 -21.51 3.47
C ASP A 34 8.78 -20.43 2.89
N THR A 35 8.31 -19.67 1.92
CA THR A 35 9.02 -18.50 1.39
C THR A 35 9.23 -17.44 2.47
N MET A 36 8.22 -17.12 3.28
CA MET A 36 8.35 -16.18 4.40
C MET A 36 9.38 -16.66 5.44
N ARG A 37 9.38 -17.95 5.78
CA ARG A 37 10.37 -18.54 6.68
C ARG A 37 11.79 -18.40 6.12
N TYR A 38 11.95 -18.64 4.82
CA TYR A 38 13.24 -18.46 4.14
C TYR A 38 13.67 -16.98 4.14
N VAL A 39 12.77 -16.06 3.82
CA VAL A 39 13.05 -14.61 3.82
C VAL A 39 13.42 -14.13 5.22
N ALA A 40 12.79 -14.64 6.25
CA ALA A 40 13.13 -14.31 7.64
C ALA A 40 14.61 -14.58 7.97
N LEU A 41 15.21 -15.62 7.39
CA LEU A 41 16.65 -15.90 7.55
C LEU A 41 17.56 -14.85 6.92
N THR A 42 17.05 -14.06 5.97
CA THR A 42 17.81 -13.02 5.28
C THR A 42 17.77 -11.67 5.98
N ASN A 43 16.96 -11.51 7.01
CA ASN A 43 16.64 -10.24 7.67
C ASN A 43 16.11 -9.15 6.72
N LYS A 44 15.55 -9.53 5.57
CA LYS A 44 14.90 -8.62 4.62
C LYS A 44 13.44 -8.41 5.00
N PRO A 45 12.89 -7.21 4.79
CA PRO A 45 11.46 -6.99 4.97
C PRO A 45 10.61 -7.83 4.00
N VAL A 46 9.40 -8.14 4.43
CA VAL A 46 8.36 -8.74 3.60
C VAL A 46 7.23 -7.73 3.40
N GLU A 47 6.85 -7.52 2.16
CA GLU A 47 5.65 -6.78 1.76
C GLU A 47 4.55 -7.79 1.38
N ALA A 48 3.34 -7.61 1.87
CA ALA A 48 2.20 -8.40 1.43
C ALA A 48 1.33 -7.60 0.46
N ASN A 49 1.32 -8.01 -0.80
CA ASN A 49 0.51 -7.40 -1.85
C ASN A 49 -0.91 -7.96 -1.85
N VAL A 50 -1.60 -7.91 -0.72
CA VAL A 50 -2.86 -8.65 -0.52
C VAL A 50 -4.10 -7.79 -0.67
N PRO A 51 -4.24 -6.68 0.05
CA PRO A 51 -5.52 -5.97 0.12
C PRO A 51 -5.96 -5.45 -1.23
N HIS A 52 -5.05 -4.94 -2.05
CA HIS A 52 -5.37 -4.38 -3.36
C HIS A 52 -5.91 -5.44 -4.34
N HIS A 53 -5.47 -6.68 -4.25
CA HIS A 53 -6.02 -7.75 -5.06
C HIS A 53 -7.48 -8.05 -4.71
N PHE A 54 -7.84 -7.98 -3.43
CA PHE A 54 -9.23 -8.06 -2.99
C PHE A 54 -10.02 -6.83 -3.44
N ALA A 55 -9.46 -5.62 -3.29
CA ALA A 55 -10.09 -4.38 -3.69
C ALA A 55 -10.39 -4.32 -5.20
N PHE A 56 -9.48 -4.78 -6.05
CA PHE A 56 -9.71 -4.89 -7.51
C PHE A 56 -10.87 -5.82 -7.87
N ARG A 57 -11.24 -6.73 -6.98
CA ARG A 57 -12.37 -7.64 -7.13
C ARG A 57 -13.62 -7.17 -6.40
N GLY A 58 -13.61 -5.93 -5.92
CA GLY A 58 -14.79 -5.31 -5.30
C GLY A 58 -15.09 -5.79 -3.89
N CYS A 59 -14.08 -6.21 -3.12
CA CYS A 59 -14.28 -6.58 -1.73
C CYS A 59 -14.74 -5.38 -0.90
N ASP A 60 -15.40 -5.68 0.22
CA ASP A 60 -15.72 -4.70 1.25
C ASP A 60 -14.47 -4.30 2.06
N ASP A 61 -14.59 -3.20 2.82
CA ASP A 61 -13.49 -2.65 3.59
C ASP A 61 -13.04 -3.58 4.74
N VAL A 62 -13.95 -4.41 5.28
CA VAL A 62 -13.59 -5.39 6.33
C VAL A 62 -12.70 -6.47 5.77
N THR A 63 -13.03 -7.02 4.60
CA THR A 63 -12.20 -8.00 3.89
C THR A 63 -10.83 -7.42 3.56
N TYR A 64 -10.78 -6.17 3.08
CA TYR A 64 -9.53 -5.46 2.83
C TYR A 64 -8.65 -5.41 4.08
N ILE A 65 -9.17 -4.90 5.18
CA ILE A 65 -8.44 -4.75 6.45
C ILE A 65 -8.02 -6.11 7.00
N LEU A 66 -8.95 -7.06 7.04
CA LEU A 66 -8.70 -8.39 7.59
C LEU A 66 -7.58 -9.12 6.85
N SER A 67 -7.57 -9.05 5.52
CA SER A 67 -6.56 -9.72 4.70
C SER A 67 -5.14 -9.23 5.06
N GLU A 68 -4.95 -7.94 5.26
CA GLU A 68 -3.65 -7.37 5.63
C GLU A 68 -3.25 -7.72 7.06
N VAL A 69 -4.18 -7.68 8.00
CA VAL A 69 -3.92 -8.09 9.39
C VAL A 69 -3.51 -9.57 9.47
N LEU A 70 -4.17 -10.43 8.69
CA LEU A 70 -3.81 -11.86 8.62
C LEU A 70 -2.44 -12.06 7.99
N ALA A 71 -2.11 -11.31 6.93
CA ALA A 71 -0.80 -11.36 6.28
C ALA A 71 0.32 -10.94 7.25
N ALA A 72 0.13 -9.85 7.98
CA ALA A 72 1.09 -9.38 8.98
C ALA A 72 1.27 -10.40 10.13
N LYS A 73 0.17 -10.99 10.63
CA LYS A 73 0.23 -12.06 11.63
C LYS A 73 0.98 -13.29 11.10
N MET A 74 0.77 -13.66 9.86
CA MET A 74 1.47 -14.76 9.20
C MET A 74 2.97 -14.47 9.13
N ALA A 75 3.35 -13.30 8.62
CA ALA A 75 4.74 -12.88 8.53
C ALA A 75 5.44 -12.91 9.90
N LYS A 76 4.81 -12.38 10.93
CA LYS A 76 5.31 -12.42 12.31
C LYS A 76 5.52 -13.85 12.80
N LYS A 77 4.55 -14.74 12.58
CA LYS A 77 4.66 -16.16 12.95
C LYS A 77 5.77 -16.90 12.20
N CYS A 78 6.09 -16.48 10.98
CA CYS A 78 7.18 -17.03 10.19
C CYS A 78 8.57 -16.51 10.61
N GLY A 79 8.65 -15.59 11.57
CA GLY A 79 9.91 -15.02 12.06
C GLY A 79 10.41 -13.81 11.26
N VAL A 80 9.58 -13.23 10.40
CA VAL A 80 9.89 -11.96 9.73
C VAL A 80 10.02 -10.86 10.77
N THR A 81 11.08 -10.07 10.67
CA THR A 81 11.37 -9.00 11.64
C THR A 81 10.88 -7.62 11.19
N SER A 82 10.67 -7.44 9.88
CA SER A 82 10.18 -6.18 9.31
C SER A 82 9.12 -6.47 8.26
N PHE A 83 7.93 -5.93 8.48
CA PHE A 83 6.79 -6.09 7.59
C PHE A 83 6.43 -4.76 6.94
N ILE A 84 6.32 -4.75 5.61
CA ILE A 84 5.86 -3.57 4.88
C ILE A 84 4.35 -3.69 4.70
N LEU A 85 3.63 -2.87 5.45
CA LEU A 85 2.20 -2.69 5.31
C LEU A 85 1.94 -1.86 4.04
N GLN A 86 1.50 -2.51 2.97
CA GLN A 86 1.10 -1.82 1.76
C GLN A 86 -0.35 -1.38 1.84
N ASN A 87 -0.59 -0.10 1.73
CA ASN A 87 -1.92 0.47 1.71
C ASN A 87 -2.20 1.24 0.41
N MET A 88 -3.30 0.90 -0.25
CA MET A 88 -3.71 1.51 -1.50
C MET A 88 -4.88 2.45 -1.29
N LEU A 89 -4.73 3.70 -1.72
CA LEU A 89 -5.79 4.70 -1.80
C LEU A 89 -6.46 4.69 -3.18
N ASN A 90 -7.67 5.26 -3.26
CA ASN A 90 -8.42 5.35 -4.49
C ASN A 90 -8.81 3.96 -5.05
N THR A 91 -9.21 3.07 -4.15
CA THR A 91 -9.65 1.72 -4.48
C THR A 91 -10.60 1.16 -3.41
N PRO A 92 -11.72 0.53 -3.75
CA PRO A 92 -12.28 0.41 -5.11
C PRO A 92 -12.74 1.74 -5.68
N ARG A 93 -13.03 1.77 -6.98
CA ARG A 93 -13.32 3.01 -7.76
C ARG A 93 -14.41 3.92 -7.19
N SER A 94 -15.36 3.37 -6.46
CA SER A 94 -16.45 4.12 -5.81
C SER A 94 -16.08 4.67 -4.43
N THR A 95 -14.87 4.43 -3.94
CA THR A 95 -14.45 4.85 -2.61
C THR A 95 -14.22 6.38 -2.56
N TRP A 96 -14.78 7.02 -1.56
CA TRP A 96 -14.55 8.43 -1.30
C TRP A 96 -13.23 8.60 -0.52
N GLY A 97 -12.55 9.73 -0.69
CA GLY A 97 -11.27 9.97 -0.02
C GLY A 97 -11.33 9.82 1.51
N ILE A 98 -12.42 10.26 2.15
CA ILE A 98 -12.61 10.08 3.59
C ILE A 98 -12.73 8.60 3.98
N GLN A 99 -13.37 7.77 3.17
CA GLN A 99 -13.46 6.33 3.41
C GLN A 99 -12.09 5.66 3.25
N ASP A 100 -11.32 6.07 2.24
CA ASP A 100 -9.94 5.59 2.04
C ASP A 100 -9.05 5.93 3.24
N ILE A 101 -9.14 7.16 3.76
CA ILE A 101 -8.39 7.58 4.94
C ILE A 101 -8.81 6.78 6.17
N ALA A 102 -10.13 6.65 6.42
CA ALA A 102 -10.66 5.90 7.56
C ALA A 102 -10.22 4.43 7.52
N LYS A 103 -10.38 3.76 6.39
CA LYS A 103 -9.92 2.38 6.16
C LYS A 103 -8.41 2.25 6.40
N SER A 104 -7.63 3.18 5.86
CA SER A 104 -6.17 3.19 5.98
C SER A 104 -5.71 3.37 7.43
N ARG A 105 -6.39 4.22 8.20
CA ARG A 105 -6.12 4.40 9.64
C ARG A 105 -6.40 3.14 10.44
N VAL A 106 -7.51 2.48 10.15
CA VAL A 106 -7.88 1.24 10.85
C VAL A 106 -6.86 0.14 10.57
N VAL A 107 -6.50 -0.08 9.30
CA VAL A 107 -5.52 -1.12 8.96
C VAL A 107 -4.15 -0.82 9.56
N LEU A 108 -3.71 0.45 9.50
CA LEU A 108 -2.43 0.87 10.09
C LEU A 108 -2.43 0.63 11.61
N LYS A 109 -3.49 1.02 12.31
CA LYS A 109 -3.64 0.80 13.76
C LYS A 109 -3.55 -0.69 14.09
N LEU A 110 -4.39 -1.53 13.48
CA LEU A 110 -4.47 -2.96 13.79
C LEU A 110 -3.17 -3.71 13.46
N VAL A 111 -2.48 -3.34 12.38
CA VAL A 111 -1.21 -3.97 12.04
C VAL A 111 -0.10 -3.48 12.97
N LYS A 112 -0.09 -2.20 13.37
CA LYS A 112 0.87 -1.68 14.35
C LYS A 112 0.69 -2.27 15.76
N GLU A 113 -0.49 -2.72 16.14
CA GLU A 113 -0.70 -3.47 17.39
C GLU A 113 0.07 -4.80 17.43
N LEU A 114 0.55 -5.29 16.28
CA LEU A 114 1.40 -6.48 16.22
C LEU A 114 2.88 -6.16 16.48
N GLU A 115 3.29 -4.90 16.51
CA GLU A 115 4.69 -4.52 16.74
C GLU A 115 5.16 -4.96 18.14
N ASP A 116 6.38 -5.43 18.19
CA ASP A 116 7.11 -5.71 19.42
C ASP A 116 8.62 -5.57 19.18
N LYS A 117 9.44 -5.97 20.16
CA LYS A 117 10.90 -5.90 20.06
C LYS A 117 11.51 -6.67 18.88
N ASN A 118 10.76 -7.61 18.29
CA ASN A 118 11.24 -8.49 17.23
C ASN A 118 10.47 -8.29 15.90
N PHE A 119 9.45 -7.45 15.89
CA PHE A 119 8.60 -7.25 14.71
C PHE A 119 8.26 -5.76 14.55
N ARG A 120 8.72 -5.18 13.46
CA ARG A 120 8.47 -3.79 13.07
C ARG A 120 7.57 -3.71 11.86
N VAL A 121 6.68 -2.72 11.83
CA VAL A 121 5.82 -2.38 10.68
C VAL A 121 6.34 -1.12 10.00
N ILE A 122 6.58 -1.21 8.70
CA ILE A 122 6.99 -0.12 7.82
C ILE A 122 5.77 0.26 6.97
N PHE A 123 5.32 1.50 7.05
CA PHE A 123 4.12 1.93 6.36
C PHE A 123 4.42 2.38 4.93
N GLN A 124 3.79 1.71 3.96
CA GLN A 124 3.86 2.05 2.54
C GLN A 124 2.48 2.42 2.00
N THR A 125 2.42 3.51 1.25
CA THR A 125 1.20 3.95 0.56
C THR A 125 1.39 3.98 -0.94
N ARG A 126 0.30 3.78 -1.68
CA ARG A 126 0.24 3.92 -3.14
C ARG A 126 -1.13 4.38 -3.63
N ALA A 127 -1.20 4.94 -4.84
CA ALA A 127 -2.45 5.17 -5.54
C ALA A 127 -2.98 3.86 -6.16
N GLY A 128 -4.30 3.78 -6.36
CA GLY A 128 -4.91 2.66 -7.10
C GLY A 128 -4.64 2.75 -8.59
N LEU A 129 -4.26 1.65 -9.21
CA LEU A 129 -3.84 1.55 -10.60
C LEU A 129 -4.99 1.76 -11.59
N ASP A 130 -6.11 1.09 -11.37
CA ASP A 130 -7.23 1.03 -12.32
C ASP A 130 -8.05 2.32 -12.39
N TYR A 131 -7.69 3.33 -11.62
CA TYR A 131 -8.56 4.48 -11.41
C TYR A 131 -8.01 5.78 -11.94
N PHE A 132 -6.84 5.75 -12.54
CA PHE A 132 -6.38 6.91 -13.29
C PHE A 132 -7.26 7.14 -14.50
N LYS A 133 -7.58 8.42 -14.71
CA LYS A 133 -8.38 8.81 -15.87
C LYS A 133 -7.58 8.59 -17.16
N PRO A 134 -8.24 8.22 -18.25
CA PRO A 134 -7.59 8.07 -19.56
C PRO A 134 -7.17 9.42 -20.20
N ASP A 135 -7.21 10.48 -19.45
CA ASP A 135 -6.74 11.82 -19.80
C ASP A 135 -5.49 12.11 -18.95
N ILE A 136 -4.35 12.29 -19.59
CA ILE A 136 -3.04 12.43 -18.94
C ILE A 136 -3.01 13.59 -17.95
N GLU A 137 -3.60 14.74 -18.28
CA GLU A 137 -3.58 15.89 -17.38
C GLU A 137 -4.45 15.64 -16.13
N LYS A 138 -5.60 14.98 -16.32
CA LYS A 138 -6.43 14.56 -15.19
C LYS A 138 -5.76 13.47 -14.33
N ALA A 139 -5.03 12.55 -14.97
CA ALA A 139 -4.27 11.52 -14.25
C ALA A 139 -3.13 12.13 -13.40
N LYS A 140 -2.43 13.15 -13.91
CA LYS A 140 -1.43 13.92 -13.14
C LYS A 140 -2.05 14.61 -11.92
N VAL A 141 -3.21 15.26 -12.11
CA VAL A 141 -3.95 15.89 -10.99
C VAL A 141 -4.39 14.83 -9.98
N GLN A 142 -4.89 13.70 -10.45
CA GLN A 142 -5.31 12.58 -9.59
C GLN A 142 -4.14 12.03 -8.78
N LEU A 143 -2.97 11.79 -9.41
CA LEU A 143 -1.76 11.36 -8.72
C LEU A 143 -1.35 12.37 -7.63
N ALA A 144 -1.37 13.67 -7.95
CA ALA A 144 -1.05 14.73 -7.01
C ALA A 144 -2.00 14.75 -5.80
N SER A 145 -3.31 14.63 -6.05
CA SER A 145 -4.36 14.67 -5.03
C SER A 145 -4.30 13.46 -4.10
N VAL A 146 -4.18 12.26 -4.68
CA VAL A 146 -4.07 11.02 -3.88
C VAL A 146 -2.79 11.04 -3.04
N THR A 147 -1.69 11.56 -3.59
CA THR A 147 -0.43 11.70 -2.83
C THR A 147 -0.60 12.63 -1.62
N ALA A 148 -1.34 13.74 -1.79
CA ALA A 148 -1.62 14.64 -0.68
C ALA A 148 -2.42 13.92 0.44
N MET A 149 -3.44 13.15 0.07
CA MET A 149 -4.25 12.37 1.02
C MET A 149 -3.43 11.33 1.83
N MET A 150 -2.34 10.80 1.27
CA MET A 150 -1.49 9.84 1.98
C MET A 150 -0.93 10.41 3.30
N ASP A 151 -0.70 11.71 3.36
CA ASP A 151 -0.19 12.40 4.56
C ASP A 151 -1.25 12.51 5.67
N ASP A 152 -2.53 12.34 5.33
CA ASP A 152 -3.63 12.44 6.29
C ASP A 152 -3.96 11.09 6.96
N ILE A 153 -3.33 10.01 6.55
CA ILE A 153 -3.54 8.69 7.18
C ILE A 153 -2.95 8.67 8.58
N ASP A 154 -1.76 9.23 8.76
CA ASP A 154 -1.09 9.36 10.06
C ASP A 154 -0.54 10.80 10.24
N PRO A 155 -1.42 11.79 10.42
CA PRO A 155 -1.08 13.20 10.32
C PRO A 155 -0.17 13.69 11.46
N TYR A 156 -0.08 12.94 12.55
CA TYR A 156 0.77 13.28 13.70
C TYR A 156 2.20 12.73 13.59
N ASN A 157 2.46 11.87 12.60
CA ASN A 157 3.77 11.29 12.38
C ASN A 157 4.38 11.80 11.07
N VAL A 158 5.26 12.77 11.18
CA VAL A 158 5.92 13.42 10.02
C VAL A 158 6.79 12.45 9.18
N TYR A 159 7.08 11.28 9.71
CA TYR A 159 7.85 10.24 9.01
C TYR A 159 6.96 9.28 8.20
N ASN A 160 5.64 9.31 8.41
CA ASN A 160 4.70 8.48 7.65
C ASN A 160 4.12 9.25 6.44
N PRO A 161 3.88 8.53 5.34
CA PRO A 161 4.31 7.16 5.09
C PRO A 161 5.82 7.07 4.92
N GLU A 162 6.44 6.00 5.44
CA GLU A 162 7.90 5.77 5.30
C GLU A 162 8.28 5.47 3.85
N ILE A 163 7.39 4.81 3.11
CA ILE A 163 7.53 4.49 1.70
C ILE A 163 6.33 5.00 0.93
N ILE A 164 6.57 5.65 -0.20
CA ILE A 164 5.54 5.96 -1.19
C ILE A 164 5.87 5.18 -2.45
N HIS A 165 4.99 4.24 -2.80
CA HIS A 165 5.04 3.56 -4.07
C HIS A 165 4.46 4.46 -5.14
N VAL A 166 5.32 5.03 -5.97
CA VAL A 166 4.90 5.94 -7.04
C VAL A 166 4.31 5.14 -8.18
N VAL A 167 3.04 5.41 -8.48
CA VAL A 167 2.36 4.86 -9.65
C VAL A 167 2.48 5.85 -10.78
N SER A 168 2.81 5.36 -11.98
CA SER A 168 2.88 6.22 -13.17
C SER A 168 1.50 6.74 -13.56
N TYR A 169 1.39 8.03 -13.83
CA TYR A 169 0.13 8.62 -14.30
C TYR A 169 -0.32 8.07 -15.67
N SER A 170 0.56 7.41 -16.42
CA SER A 170 0.21 6.77 -17.70
C SER A 170 -0.36 5.37 -17.59
N GLU A 171 -0.41 4.79 -16.39
CA GLU A 171 -0.62 3.35 -16.20
C GLU A 171 -1.97 2.84 -16.71
N ALA A 172 -2.99 3.69 -16.73
CA ALA A 172 -4.29 3.36 -17.33
C ALA A 172 -4.30 3.38 -18.86
N LEU A 173 -3.21 3.82 -19.52
CA LEU A 173 -3.17 4.05 -20.97
C LEU A 173 -2.06 3.26 -21.68
N TYR A 174 -0.84 3.34 -21.17
CA TYR A 174 0.34 2.73 -21.81
C TYR A 174 1.50 2.59 -20.83
N LEU A 175 2.49 1.78 -21.21
CA LEU A 175 3.70 1.57 -20.45
C LEU A 175 4.47 2.89 -20.26
N ALA A 176 4.90 3.13 -19.03
CA ALA A 176 5.64 4.33 -18.69
C ALA A 176 7.04 4.33 -19.29
N THR A 177 7.42 5.45 -19.90
CA THR A 177 8.81 5.72 -20.28
C THR A 177 9.60 6.21 -19.05
N PRO A 178 10.95 6.24 -19.10
CA PRO A 178 11.76 6.82 -18.03
C PRO A 178 11.40 8.26 -17.69
N GLU A 179 11.02 9.07 -18.68
CA GLU A 179 10.59 10.46 -18.50
C GLU A 179 9.28 10.54 -17.71
N ILE A 180 8.31 9.69 -18.06
CA ILE A 180 7.01 9.61 -17.37
C ILE A 180 7.21 9.15 -15.92
N ILE A 181 8.07 8.16 -15.68
CA ILE A 181 8.41 7.71 -14.34
C ILE A 181 9.03 8.86 -13.53
N ASN A 182 10.01 9.56 -14.11
CA ASN A 182 10.66 10.71 -13.47
C ASN A 182 9.66 11.83 -13.14
N ASP A 183 8.74 12.13 -14.06
CA ASP A 183 7.70 13.14 -13.83
C ASP A 183 6.71 12.70 -12.75
N SER A 184 6.31 11.45 -12.74
CA SER A 184 5.44 10.89 -11.68
C SER A 184 6.10 11.02 -10.30
N ILE A 185 7.40 10.73 -10.20
CA ILE A 185 8.17 10.92 -8.97
C ILE A 185 8.22 12.41 -8.56
N LYS A 186 8.45 13.32 -9.51
CA LYS A 186 8.46 14.77 -9.25
C LYS A 186 7.09 15.27 -8.77
N ILE A 187 6.00 14.83 -9.41
CA ILE A 187 4.62 15.15 -9.00
C ILE A 187 4.40 14.71 -7.56
N THR A 188 4.67 13.43 -7.27
CA THR A 188 4.51 12.85 -5.94
C THR A 188 5.28 13.63 -4.87
N ARG A 189 6.59 13.83 -5.05
CA ARG A 189 7.44 14.56 -4.09
C ARG A 189 6.99 16.01 -3.90
N THR A 190 6.61 16.68 -4.99
CA THR A 190 6.19 18.08 -4.95
C THR A 190 4.84 18.23 -4.27
N SER A 191 3.88 17.35 -4.56
CA SER A 191 2.55 17.37 -3.96
C SER A 191 2.62 17.16 -2.46
N LEU A 192 3.33 16.14 -2.00
CA LEU A 192 3.49 15.88 -0.57
C LEU A 192 4.13 17.07 0.15
N ARG A 193 5.25 17.60 -0.39
CA ARG A 193 5.94 18.76 0.21
C ARG A 193 5.03 19.99 0.30
N LYS A 194 4.33 20.33 -0.81
CA LYS A 194 3.45 21.51 -0.84
C LYS A 194 2.25 21.32 0.08
N TYR A 195 1.69 20.11 0.14
CA TYR A 195 0.57 19.81 1.02
C TYR A 195 0.95 19.98 2.50
N ARG A 196 2.08 19.41 2.93
CA ARG A 196 2.61 19.56 4.28
C ARG A 196 2.91 21.03 4.64
N GLN A 197 3.46 21.79 3.70
CA GLN A 197 3.68 23.22 3.87
C GLN A 197 2.34 23.96 4.05
N ARG A 198 1.35 23.67 3.19
CA ARG A 198 0.03 24.30 3.26
C ARG A 198 -0.71 23.98 4.55
N LYS A 199 -0.62 22.75 5.04
CA LYS A 199 -1.20 22.38 6.35
C LYS A 199 -0.62 23.21 7.48
N LYS A 200 0.69 23.42 7.49
CA LYS A 200 1.36 24.28 8.49
C LYS A 200 0.91 25.73 8.39
N GLU A 201 0.89 26.31 7.19
CA GLU A 201 0.48 27.71 6.96
C GLU A 201 -0.96 27.98 7.36
N LEU A 202 -1.87 27.06 7.06
CA LEU A 202 -3.31 27.22 7.33
C LEU A 202 -3.72 26.68 8.69
N GLN A 203 -2.82 26.14 9.49
CA GLN A 203 -3.13 25.51 10.77
C GLN A 203 -4.34 24.54 10.65
N ILE A 204 -4.33 23.72 9.59
CA ILE A 204 -5.42 22.78 9.33
C ILE A 204 -5.50 21.80 10.49
N ILE A 205 -6.63 21.86 11.20
CA ILE A 205 -6.98 20.95 12.28
C ILE A 205 -7.82 19.82 11.68
N GLU A 206 -7.49 18.61 12.08
CA GLU A 206 -8.25 17.42 11.69
C GLU A 206 -9.70 17.53 12.17
N ARG A 207 -10.66 17.22 11.31
CA ARG A 207 -12.06 17.22 11.69
C ARG A 207 -12.37 16.04 12.60
N ALA A 208 -13.33 16.23 13.50
CA ALA A 208 -13.76 15.18 14.43
C ALA A 208 -14.28 13.93 13.71
N GLU A 209 -14.91 14.13 12.55
CA GLU A 209 -15.43 13.04 11.71
C GLU A 209 -14.34 12.20 11.03
N GLU A 210 -13.10 12.70 10.99
CA GLU A 210 -11.95 12.02 10.40
C GLU A 210 -11.15 11.19 11.42
N LYS A 211 -11.52 11.29 12.70
CA LYS A 211 -10.90 10.54 13.80
C LYS A 211 -11.63 9.22 14.04
#